data_9bccd3724db414635ddbf4549177d7a0
#
_entry.id   9bccd3724db414635ddbf4549177d7a0
#
_cell.length_a   1.000
_cell.length_b   1.000
_cell.length_c   1.000
_cell.angle_alpha   90.00
_cell.angle_beta   90.00
_cell.angle_gamma   90.00
#
_symmetry.space_group_name_H-M   'P 1'
#
loop_
_entity.id
_entity.type
_entity.pdbx_description
1 polymer ?
#
loop_
_entity_poly.entity_id
_entity_poly.type
_entity_poly.pdbx_seq_one_letter_code
_entity_poly.pdbx_strand_id
1 'polypeptide(L)'
;MSAQSTSPPAPVLAEVLEAVEQLWPLRLQEPWDASGLVTGRPEQPVRRILFAVDPVADVVAEAVSTGTDLLVTHHPLLLRGVTSVAADGFKGAVVHELIEHGCALLACHTNADSAPDGVSDAVARAAGLTTTTPLAPHPADPAVGIGRVGDLPRPVRLHELARRLAGAVPATAHGVRVAGDPDALVRRVAVCGGAGDSLFDEVRASAADVYVTADLRHHPASEAREAALGPGADGTPCLVDLSHFASEWLWLPVGAAALREALAARGHDVEVEVSVRRSDPWDFRVDSPSAAVPEPAVPTAGGPA
;
A
#
# COMPACT_ATOMS: atom_id res chain seq x y z
N MET A 1 52.21 -5.55 3.51
CA MET A 1 51.25 -6.18 2.57
C MET A 1 49.87 -5.85 3.07
N SER A 2 49.21 -4.82 2.48
CA SER A 2 47.82 -4.47 2.81
C SER A 2 46.91 -5.54 2.24
N ALA A 3 46.18 -6.20 3.13
CA ALA A 3 45.06 -7.05 2.69
C ALA A 3 44.04 -6.17 1.96
N GLN A 4 43.93 -6.32 0.67
CA GLN A 4 42.82 -5.77 -0.09
C GLN A 4 41.58 -6.49 0.42
N SER A 5 40.73 -5.78 1.16
CA SER A 5 39.37 -6.19 1.47
C SER A 5 38.62 -6.25 0.11
N THR A 6 38.58 -7.41 -0.50
CA THR A 6 37.71 -7.63 -1.65
C THR A 6 36.29 -7.75 -1.09
N SER A 7 35.48 -6.69 -1.22
CA SER A 7 34.04 -6.80 -1.01
C SER A 7 33.51 -7.98 -1.84
N PRO A 8 32.57 -8.77 -1.31
CA PRO A 8 31.97 -9.85 -2.06
C PRO A 8 31.39 -9.30 -3.40
N PRO A 9 31.40 -10.11 -4.45
CA PRO A 9 30.80 -9.69 -5.71
C PRO A 9 29.33 -9.34 -5.51
N ALA A 10 28.85 -8.28 -6.18
CA ALA A 10 27.42 -7.94 -6.14
C ALA A 10 26.61 -9.10 -6.71
N PRO A 11 25.43 -9.42 -6.12
CA PRO A 11 24.53 -10.41 -6.70
C PRO A 11 24.08 -9.98 -8.10
N VAL A 12 23.74 -10.93 -8.94
CA VAL A 12 23.04 -10.66 -10.18
C VAL A 12 21.54 -10.54 -9.92
N LEU A 13 20.80 -9.87 -10.81
CA LEU A 13 19.35 -9.66 -10.66
C LEU A 13 18.60 -10.99 -10.44
N ALA A 14 18.98 -12.06 -11.11
CA ALA A 14 18.37 -13.38 -10.92
C ALA A 14 18.44 -13.85 -9.46
N GLU A 15 19.57 -13.66 -8.77
CA GLU A 15 19.76 -14.04 -7.36
C GLU A 15 18.90 -13.17 -6.42
N VAL A 16 18.74 -11.88 -6.77
CA VAL A 16 17.83 -10.98 -6.03
C VAL A 16 16.38 -11.41 -6.22
N LEU A 17 15.96 -11.77 -7.44
CA LEU A 17 14.60 -12.27 -7.72
C LEU A 17 14.29 -13.57 -6.97
N GLU A 18 15.27 -14.45 -6.78
CA GLU A 18 15.09 -15.64 -5.94
C GLU A 18 14.85 -15.28 -4.46
N ALA A 19 15.51 -14.25 -3.94
CA ALA A 19 15.26 -13.77 -2.57
C ALA A 19 13.86 -13.14 -2.46
N VAL A 20 13.43 -12.38 -3.46
CA VAL A 20 12.09 -11.79 -3.55
C VAL A 20 11.02 -12.87 -3.61
N GLU A 21 11.20 -13.92 -4.43
CA GLU A 21 10.24 -15.04 -4.54
C GLU A 21 10.08 -15.81 -3.23
N GLN A 22 11.10 -15.84 -2.37
CA GLN A 22 11.00 -16.44 -1.04
C GLN A 22 10.18 -15.58 -0.07
N LEU A 23 10.29 -14.24 -0.18
CA LEU A 23 9.59 -13.30 0.69
C LEU A 23 8.14 -13.07 0.22
N TRP A 24 7.96 -12.83 -1.06
CA TRP A 24 6.68 -12.48 -1.68
C TRP A 24 6.42 -13.32 -2.94
N PRO A 25 6.08 -14.60 -2.77
CA PRO A 25 5.94 -15.54 -3.89
C PRO A 25 4.88 -15.08 -4.90
N LEU A 26 5.20 -15.12 -6.18
CA LEU A 26 4.26 -14.76 -7.26
C LEU A 26 2.97 -15.57 -7.24
N ARG A 27 3.01 -16.80 -6.71
CA ARG A 27 1.81 -17.65 -6.55
C ARG A 27 0.73 -17.03 -5.62
N LEU A 28 1.08 -16.01 -4.84
CA LEU A 28 0.16 -15.33 -3.94
C LEU A 28 -0.51 -14.10 -4.58
N GLN A 29 -0.15 -13.76 -5.82
CA GLN A 29 -0.80 -12.65 -6.51
C GLN A 29 -2.24 -12.98 -6.89
N GLU A 30 -3.08 -11.96 -6.91
CA GLU A 30 -4.45 -12.06 -7.40
C GLU A 30 -4.48 -12.38 -8.91
N PRO A 31 -5.49 -13.11 -9.42
CA PRO A 31 -5.53 -13.54 -10.83
C PRO A 31 -5.54 -12.39 -11.85
N TRP A 32 -5.94 -11.20 -11.46
CA TRP A 32 -5.99 -10.00 -12.30
C TRP A 32 -4.71 -9.15 -12.25
N ASP A 33 -3.78 -9.50 -11.37
CA ASP A 33 -2.58 -8.72 -11.06
C ASP A 33 -1.44 -8.96 -12.08
N ALA A 34 -0.41 -8.11 -12.00
CA ALA A 34 0.78 -8.14 -12.83
C ALA A 34 2.06 -7.88 -11.99
N SER A 35 2.19 -8.59 -10.86
CA SER A 35 3.43 -8.59 -10.07
C SER A 35 4.57 -9.25 -10.84
N GLY A 36 5.81 -8.87 -10.51
CA GLY A 36 7.02 -9.45 -11.08
C GLY A 36 7.91 -8.46 -11.83
N LEU A 37 8.91 -9.00 -12.52
CA LEU A 37 9.89 -8.21 -13.25
C LEU A 37 9.26 -7.55 -14.49
N VAL A 38 9.34 -6.23 -14.56
CA VAL A 38 8.83 -5.43 -15.69
C VAL A 38 9.94 -5.13 -16.70
N THR A 39 11.14 -4.74 -16.22
CA THR A 39 12.33 -4.52 -17.04
C THR A 39 13.59 -4.91 -16.27
N GLY A 40 14.63 -5.32 -16.98
CA GLY A 40 15.92 -5.75 -16.41
C GLY A 40 16.48 -6.99 -17.10
N ARG A 41 17.77 -7.23 -16.90
CA ARG A 41 18.48 -8.42 -17.43
C ARG A 41 18.84 -9.32 -16.25
N PRO A 42 18.54 -10.63 -16.29
CA PRO A 42 18.83 -11.54 -15.17
C PRO A 42 20.29 -11.53 -14.71
N GLU A 43 21.21 -11.31 -15.63
CA GLU A 43 22.67 -11.30 -15.39
C GLU A 43 23.25 -9.92 -14.95
N GLN A 44 22.43 -8.85 -14.90
CA GLN A 44 22.93 -7.54 -14.47
C GLN A 44 23.27 -7.54 -12.97
N PRO A 45 24.39 -6.89 -12.55
CA PRO A 45 24.74 -6.77 -11.15
C PRO A 45 23.78 -5.81 -10.43
N VAL A 46 23.46 -6.10 -9.18
CA VAL A 46 22.60 -5.28 -8.31
C VAL A 46 23.37 -4.91 -7.05
N ARG A 47 23.73 -3.63 -6.88
CA ARG A 47 24.42 -3.08 -5.71
C ARG A 47 23.52 -2.18 -4.89
N ARG A 48 22.58 -1.50 -5.58
CA ARG A 48 21.66 -0.54 -4.96
C ARG A 48 20.22 -0.85 -5.38
N ILE A 49 19.35 -0.97 -4.37
CA ILE A 49 17.92 -1.20 -4.52
C ILE A 49 17.16 -0.02 -3.89
N LEU A 50 16.18 0.51 -4.59
CA LEU A 50 15.27 1.54 -4.09
C LEU A 50 13.85 0.98 -4.01
N PHE A 51 13.19 1.12 -2.85
CA PHE A 51 11.79 0.79 -2.66
C PHE A 51 10.91 2.02 -2.79
N ALA A 52 9.79 1.92 -3.50
CA ALA A 52 8.80 2.98 -3.65
C ALA A 52 7.38 2.39 -3.75
N VAL A 53 6.34 3.23 -3.59
CA VAL A 53 4.95 2.78 -3.83
C VAL A 53 4.69 2.72 -5.33
N ASP A 54 4.95 3.79 -6.06
CA ASP A 54 4.58 3.95 -7.46
C ASP A 54 5.78 4.16 -8.38
N PRO A 55 5.78 3.59 -9.61
CA PRO A 55 6.80 3.84 -10.62
C PRO A 55 6.50 5.13 -11.42
N VAL A 56 6.34 6.27 -10.73
CA VAL A 56 6.08 7.58 -11.34
C VAL A 56 7.40 8.29 -11.73
N ALA A 57 7.31 9.28 -12.59
CA ALA A 57 8.48 9.97 -13.16
C ALA A 57 9.47 10.49 -12.09
N ASP A 58 8.98 11.08 -11.01
CA ASP A 58 9.82 11.62 -9.94
C ASP A 58 10.57 10.52 -9.16
N VAL A 59 9.95 9.36 -8.96
CA VAL A 59 10.58 8.18 -8.34
C VAL A 59 11.63 7.59 -9.28
N VAL A 60 11.33 7.51 -10.57
CA VAL A 60 12.29 7.05 -11.60
C VAL A 60 13.49 7.99 -11.69
N ALA A 61 13.25 9.30 -11.67
CA ALA A 61 14.34 10.30 -11.66
C ALA A 61 15.21 10.18 -10.39
N GLU A 62 14.62 9.88 -9.23
CA GLU A 62 15.36 9.58 -8.00
C GLU A 62 16.23 8.33 -8.20
N ALA A 63 15.65 7.22 -8.67
CA ALA A 63 16.38 5.97 -8.93
C ALA A 63 17.56 6.16 -9.88
N VAL A 64 17.37 6.89 -10.98
CA VAL A 64 18.43 7.21 -11.95
C VAL A 64 19.51 8.07 -11.31
N SER A 65 19.14 9.14 -10.60
CA SER A 65 20.11 10.08 -10.00
C SER A 65 20.94 9.47 -8.88
N THR A 66 20.42 8.44 -8.20
CA THR A 66 21.14 7.71 -7.15
C THR A 66 21.92 6.51 -7.67
N GLY A 67 21.84 6.20 -8.97
CA GLY A 67 22.48 5.03 -9.56
C GLY A 67 21.89 3.72 -9.05
N THR A 68 20.58 3.67 -8.88
CA THR A 68 19.84 2.47 -8.48
C THR A 68 19.89 1.41 -9.57
N ASP A 69 20.24 0.17 -9.23
CA ASP A 69 20.28 -0.96 -10.16
C ASP A 69 18.93 -1.67 -10.25
N LEU A 70 18.11 -1.61 -9.17
CA LEU A 70 16.79 -2.20 -9.10
C LEU A 70 15.81 -1.28 -8.35
N LEU A 71 14.77 -0.83 -9.04
CA LEU A 71 13.61 -0.18 -8.43
C LEU A 71 12.56 -1.23 -8.12
N VAL A 72 12.23 -1.41 -6.84
CA VAL A 72 11.13 -2.26 -6.37
C VAL A 72 9.95 -1.36 -6.05
N THR A 73 8.85 -1.53 -6.78
CA THR A 73 7.62 -0.79 -6.52
C THR A 73 6.53 -1.71 -5.99
N HIS A 74 5.63 -1.15 -5.16
CA HIS A 74 4.42 -1.86 -4.82
C HIS A 74 3.52 -1.97 -6.06
N HIS A 75 3.19 -0.85 -6.67
CA HIS A 75 2.33 -0.84 -7.86
C HIS A 75 3.04 -1.27 -9.14
N PRO A 76 2.39 -2.09 -9.99
CA PRO A 76 2.91 -2.44 -11.29
C PRO A 76 2.72 -1.29 -12.30
N LEU A 77 3.77 -0.95 -13.05
CA LEU A 77 3.68 0.02 -14.15
C LEU A 77 2.72 -0.45 -15.25
N LEU A 78 2.70 -1.74 -15.53
CA LEU A 78 1.99 -2.36 -16.64
C LEU A 78 0.92 -3.36 -16.15
N LEU A 79 0.02 -2.93 -15.25
CA LEU A 79 -1.07 -3.76 -14.72
C LEU A 79 -1.99 -4.32 -15.82
N ARG A 80 -2.17 -3.57 -16.91
CA ARG A 80 -2.91 -4.02 -18.10
C ARG A 80 -1.94 -4.18 -19.25
N GLY A 81 -2.20 -5.17 -20.11
CA GLY A 81 -1.39 -5.38 -21.31
C GLY A 81 -1.30 -4.11 -22.16
N VAL A 82 -0.11 -3.85 -22.69
CA VAL A 82 0.16 -2.69 -23.56
C VAL A 82 0.58 -3.16 -24.94
N THR A 83 0.25 -2.38 -25.96
CA THR A 83 0.61 -2.64 -27.36
C THR A 83 1.75 -1.75 -27.84
N SER A 84 2.17 -0.78 -27.05
CA SER A 84 3.28 0.13 -27.33
C SER A 84 3.95 0.57 -26.02
N VAL A 85 5.26 0.71 -26.08
CA VAL A 85 6.11 1.35 -25.04
C VAL A 85 6.85 2.55 -25.65
N ALA A 86 6.26 3.22 -26.66
CA ALA A 86 6.84 4.46 -27.20
C ALA A 86 6.92 5.53 -26.10
N ALA A 87 8.02 6.32 -26.12
CA ALA A 87 8.32 7.29 -25.06
C ALA A 87 7.50 8.60 -25.14
N ASP A 88 6.56 8.69 -26.07
CA ASP A 88 5.56 9.77 -26.12
C ASP A 88 4.46 9.64 -25.08
N GLY A 89 4.34 8.45 -24.46
CA GLY A 89 3.44 8.18 -23.35
C GLY A 89 4.18 7.97 -22.03
N PHE A 90 3.54 8.29 -20.91
CA PHE A 90 4.10 8.19 -19.55
C PHE A 90 4.80 6.83 -19.29
N LYS A 91 4.08 5.71 -19.54
CA LYS A 91 4.62 4.37 -19.25
C LYS A 91 5.80 4.02 -20.14
N GLY A 92 5.75 4.39 -21.41
CA GLY A 92 6.87 4.21 -22.34
C GLY A 92 8.09 5.03 -21.93
N ALA A 93 7.90 6.30 -21.57
CA ALA A 93 8.98 7.15 -21.09
C ALA A 93 9.69 6.55 -19.86
N VAL A 94 8.94 6.05 -18.88
CA VAL A 94 9.47 5.35 -17.70
C VAL A 94 10.27 4.11 -18.09
N VAL A 95 9.76 3.27 -19.01
CA VAL A 95 10.46 2.06 -19.46
C VAL A 95 11.80 2.43 -20.16
N HIS A 96 11.78 3.42 -21.04
CA HIS A 96 12.99 3.87 -21.72
C HIS A 96 14.03 4.43 -20.75
N GLU A 97 13.62 5.32 -19.84
CA GLU A 97 14.50 5.92 -18.84
C GLU A 97 15.19 4.85 -17.98
N LEU A 98 14.44 3.85 -17.50
CA LEU A 98 14.99 2.77 -16.69
C LEU A 98 15.97 1.89 -17.49
N ILE A 99 15.64 1.52 -18.74
CA ILE A 99 16.50 0.69 -19.58
C ILE A 99 17.79 1.43 -19.96
N GLU A 100 17.70 2.68 -20.35
CA GLU A 100 18.86 3.52 -20.75
C GLU A 100 19.84 3.70 -19.61
N HIS A 101 19.35 3.73 -18.35
CA HIS A 101 20.19 3.86 -17.16
C HIS A 101 20.51 2.52 -16.47
N GLY A 102 20.16 1.38 -17.08
CA GLY A 102 20.46 0.05 -16.55
C GLY A 102 19.74 -0.30 -15.25
N CYS A 103 18.66 0.41 -14.91
CA CYS A 103 17.84 0.16 -13.73
C CYS A 103 16.73 -0.84 -14.06
N ALA A 104 16.68 -1.96 -13.35
CA ALA A 104 15.57 -2.90 -13.43
C ALA A 104 14.34 -2.36 -12.68
N LEU A 105 13.12 -2.79 -13.07
CA LEU A 105 11.88 -2.50 -12.38
C LEU A 105 11.18 -3.79 -12.01
N LEU A 106 10.86 -3.95 -10.74
CA LEU A 106 10.14 -5.09 -10.17
C LEU A 106 8.91 -4.58 -9.41
N ALA A 107 7.74 -5.18 -9.69
CA ALA A 107 6.52 -4.92 -8.93
C ALA A 107 6.28 -6.04 -7.92
N CYS A 108 6.04 -5.66 -6.64
CA CYS A 108 5.60 -6.54 -5.56
C CYS A 108 4.26 -6.02 -5.05
N HIS A 109 3.15 -6.42 -5.69
CA HIS A 109 1.81 -5.88 -5.50
C HIS A 109 0.98 -6.82 -4.61
N THR A 110 -0.06 -7.46 -5.14
CA THR A 110 -0.95 -8.30 -4.34
C THR A 110 -0.26 -9.55 -3.76
N ASN A 111 0.83 -10.00 -4.34
CA ASN A 111 1.70 -11.01 -3.73
C ASN A 111 2.34 -10.52 -2.43
N ALA A 112 2.74 -9.24 -2.35
CA ALA A 112 3.24 -8.64 -1.12
C ALA A 112 2.11 -8.29 -0.12
N ASP A 113 0.89 -8.00 -0.61
CA ASP A 113 -0.29 -7.84 0.25
C ASP A 113 -0.64 -9.13 0.99
N SER A 114 -0.55 -10.26 0.27
CA SER A 114 -0.95 -11.57 0.77
C SER A 114 0.08 -12.22 1.67
N ALA A 115 1.38 -11.97 1.44
CA ALA A 115 2.47 -12.60 2.16
C ALA A 115 2.52 -12.20 3.65
N PRO A 116 3.15 -13.01 4.52
CA PRO A 116 3.47 -12.60 5.88
C PRO A 116 4.37 -11.35 5.89
N ASP A 117 4.20 -10.49 6.88
CA ASP A 117 4.87 -9.20 7.00
C ASP A 117 4.65 -8.26 5.79
N GLY A 118 3.55 -8.46 5.09
CA GLY A 118 3.15 -7.68 3.94
C GLY A 118 2.53 -6.34 4.29
N VAL A 119 1.91 -5.71 3.28
CA VAL A 119 1.36 -4.35 3.39
C VAL A 119 0.31 -4.26 4.50
N SER A 120 -0.65 -5.19 4.53
CA SER A 120 -1.70 -5.18 5.55
C SER A 120 -1.17 -5.48 6.97
N ASP A 121 -0.07 -6.25 7.12
CA ASP A 121 0.60 -6.41 8.41
C ASP A 121 1.27 -5.11 8.88
N ALA A 122 1.82 -4.32 7.98
CA ALA A 122 2.38 -3.01 8.31
C ALA A 122 1.29 -2.04 8.81
N VAL A 123 0.14 -1.99 8.15
CA VAL A 123 -1.03 -1.21 8.60
C VAL A 123 -1.55 -1.72 9.95
N ALA A 124 -1.63 -3.05 10.14
CA ALA A 124 -2.06 -3.67 11.39
C ALA A 124 -1.14 -3.28 12.57
N ARG A 125 0.17 -3.32 12.37
CA ARG A 125 1.16 -2.85 13.35
C ARG A 125 1.00 -1.37 13.67
N ALA A 126 0.79 -0.53 12.67
CA ALA A 126 0.53 0.90 12.84
C ALA A 126 -0.77 1.15 13.63
N ALA A 127 -1.80 0.34 13.43
CA ALA A 127 -3.03 0.35 14.23
C ALA A 127 -2.80 -0.11 15.69
N GLY A 128 -1.75 -0.88 15.96
CA GLY A 128 -1.40 -1.40 17.29
C GLY A 128 -1.82 -2.84 17.52
N LEU A 129 -2.09 -3.59 16.45
CA LEU A 129 -2.32 -5.03 16.50
C LEU A 129 -0.99 -5.76 16.67
N THR A 130 -0.97 -6.79 17.52
CA THR A 130 0.21 -7.63 17.79
C THR A 130 0.08 -9.05 17.27
N THR A 131 -1.16 -9.49 17.05
CA THR A 131 -1.49 -10.79 16.50
C THR A 131 -2.63 -10.61 15.52
N THR A 132 -2.47 -11.16 14.33
CA THR A 132 -3.45 -11.03 13.24
C THR A 132 -3.65 -12.36 12.52
N THR A 133 -4.76 -12.46 11.83
CA THR A 133 -5.04 -13.49 10.82
C THR A 133 -5.45 -12.81 9.51
N PRO A 134 -5.31 -13.46 8.35
CA PRO A 134 -5.82 -12.91 7.10
C PRO A 134 -7.31 -12.59 7.19
N LEU A 135 -7.71 -11.42 6.68
CA LEU A 135 -9.12 -11.03 6.58
C LEU A 135 -9.82 -11.83 5.47
N ALA A 136 -9.19 -11.93 4.31
CA ALA A 136 -9.56 -12.78 3.19
C ALA A 136 -8.47 -13.84 2.97
N PRO A 137 -8.59 -15.05 3.54
CA PRO A 137 -7.59 -16.09 3.41
C PRO A 137 -7.40 -16.56 1.96
N HIS A 138 -6.15 -16.81 1.57
CA HIS A 138 -5.84 -17.34 0.24
C HIS A 138 -6.37 -18.79 0.11
N PRO A 139 -7.04 -19.15 -1.01
CA PRO A 139 -7.70 -20.45 -1.14
C PRO A 139 -6.77 -21.67 -0.98
N ALA A 140 -5.51 -21.55 -1.40
CA ALA A 140 -4.54 -22.63 -1.33
C ALA A 140 -3.75 -22.68 0.00
N ASP A 141 -3.76 -21.58 0.78
CA ASP A 141 -3.04 -21.50 2.04
C ASP A 141 -3.71 -20.46 2.97
N PRO A 142 -4.56 -20.90 3.89
CA PRO A 142 -5.32 -20.00 4.75
C PRO A 142 -4.47 -19.22 5.77
N ALA A 143 -3.18 -19.52 5.89
CA ALA A 143 -2.27 -18.77 6.76
C ALA A 143 -1.82 -17.42 6.15
N VAL A 144 -2.03 -17.24 4.84
CA VAL A 144 -1.74 -16.02 4.07
C VAL A 144 -3.01 -15.50 3.40
N GLY A 145 -3.00 -14.28 2.86
CA GLY A 145 -4.14 -13.70 2.15
C GLY A 145 -4.24 -12.19 2.34
N ILE A 146 -5.24 -11.59 1.72
CA ILE A 146 -5.44 -10.14 1.68
C ILE A 146 -6.03 -9.63 3.00
N GLY A 147 -5.57 -8.47 3.43
CA GLY A 147 -6.02 -7.83 4.68
C GLY A 147 -5.59 -8.59 5.92
N ARG A 148 -5.83 -7.99 7.07
CA ARG A 148 -5.61 -8.60 8.39
C ARG A 148 -6.74 -8.25 9.32
N VAL A 149 -7.02 -9.15 10.28
CA VAL A 149 -7.93 -8.88 11.40
C VAL A 149 -7.30 -9.35 12.70
N GLY A 150 -7.54 -8.59 13.77
CA GLY A 150 -7.03 -8.93 15.09
C GLY A 150 -7.59 -8.02 16.18
N ASP A 151 -7.26 -8.31 17.42
CA ASP A 151 -7.73 -7.55 18.57
C ASP A 151 -6.61 -6.64 19.10
N LEU A 152 -6.95 -5.39 19.41
CA LEU A 152 -6.12 -4.52 20.22
C LEU A 152 -5.93 -5.09 21.63
N PRO A 153 -4.79 -4.90 22.28
CA PRO A 153 -4.57 -5.37 23.66
C PRO A 153 -5.60 -4.86 24.64
N ARG A 154 -6.16 -3.69 24.39
CA ARG A 154 -7.28 -3.07 25.12
C ARG A 154 -8.14 -2.26 24.16
N PRO A 155 -9.45 -2.10 24.43
CA PRO A 155 -10.29 -1.19 23.67
C PRO A 155 -9.73 0.23 23.74
N VAL A 156 -9.82 0.96 22.62
CA VAL A 156 -9.48 2.38 22.51
C VAL A 156 -10.65 3.14 21.90
N ARG A 157 -10.70 4.47 22.06
CA ARG A 157 -11.67 5.28 21.34
C ARG A 157 -11.34 5.34 19.85
N LEU A 158 -12.32 5.40 18.99
CA LEU A 158 -12.15 5.47 17.53
C LEU A 158 -11.22 6.64 17.13
N HIS A 159 -11.41 7.81 17.72
CA HIS A 159 -10.56 8.97 17.44
C HIS A 159 -9.09 8.76 17.89
N GLU A 160 -8.84 7.95 18.92
CA GLU A 160 -7.47 7.63 19.36
C GLU A 160 -6.78 6.70 18.35
N LEU A 161 -7.51 5.72 17.82
CA LEU A 161 -7.03 4.85 16.74
C LEU A 161 -6.72 5.66 15.48
N ALA A 162 -7.65 6.54 15.08
CA ALA A 162 -7.47 7.39 13.90
C ALA A 162 -6.25 8.32 14.03
N ARG A 163 -6.04 8.93 15.20
CA ARG A 163 -4.85 9.76 15.48
C ARG A 163 -3.56 8.95 15.47
N ARG A 164 -3.57 7.74 16.01
CA ARG A 164 -2.42 6.82 15.96
C ARG A 164 -2.02 6.54 14.51
N LEU A 165 -2.98 6.19 13.67
CA LEU A 165 -2.76 5.93 12.26
C LEU A 165 -2.25 7.20 11.54
N ALA A 166 -2.89 8.36 11.77
CA ALA A 166 -2.46 9.63 11.20
C ALA A 166 -1.01 10.02 11.58
N GLY A 167 -0.55 9.61 12.76
CA GLY A 167 0.84 9.83 13.20
C GLY A 167 1.84 8.82 12.66
N ALA A 168 1.38 7.70 12.12
CA ALA A 168 2.23 6.63 11.59
C ALA A 168 2.46 6.73 10.07
N VAL A 169 1.51 7.31 9.32
CA VAL A 169 1.57 7.40 7.86
C VAL A 169 2.21 8.72 7.39
N PRO A 170 2.79 8.76 6.19
CA PRO A 170 3.20 10.00 5.55
C PRO A 170 2.05 10.99 5.41
N ALA A 171 2.35 12.29 5.57
CA ALA A 171 1.34 13.33 5.39
C ALA A 171 0.93 13.44 3.91
N THR A 172 -0.38 13.42 3.66
CA THR A 172 -1.00 13.59 2.33
C THR A 172 -2.14 14.59 2.41
N ALA A 173 -2.56 15.10 1.24
CA ALA A 173 -3.73 15.99 1.17
C ALA A 173 -5.03 15.30 1.61
N HIS A 174 -5.12 13.97 1.46
CA HIS A 174 -6.26 13.17 1.89
C HIS A 174 -6.43 13.21 3.41
N GLY A 175 -5.34 13.11 4.18
CA GLY A 175 -5.40 12.95 5.63
C GLY A 175 -5.99 11.59 6.03
N VAL A 176 -6.74 11.56 7.13
CA VAL A 176 -7.47 10.37 7.60
C VAL A 176 -8.94 10.73 7.76
N ARG A 177 -9.82 10.09 7.00
CA ARG A 177 -11.27 10.27 7.11
C ARG A 177 -11.86 9.17 7.98
N VAL A 178 -12.86 9.51 8.78
CA VAL A 178 -13.46 8.59 9.75
C VAL A 178 -14.98 8.64 9.65
N ALA A 179 -15.63 7.48 9.63
CA ALA A 179 -17.07 7.35 9.75
C ALA A 179 -17.41 6.49 10.97
N GLY A 180 -18.11 7.08 11.94
CA GLY A 180 -18.46 6.48 13.22
C GLY A 180 -18.45 7.51 14.35
N ASP A 181 -18.94 7.11 15.52
CA ASP A 181 -18.85 7.94 16.73
C ASP A 181 -17.38 8.03 17.17
N PRO A 182 -16.79 9.24 17.30
CA PRO A 182 -15.39 9.40 17.73
C PRO A 182 -15.10 8.79 19.10
N ASP A 183 -16.10 8.66 19.95
CA ASP A 183 -15.99 8.09 21.28
C ASP A 183 -16.34 6.60 21.36
N ALA A 184 -16.75 5.97 20.24
CA ALA A 184 -17.00 4.52 20.19
C ALA A 184 -15.75 3.77 20.62
N LEU A 185 -15.93 2.75 21.47
CA LEU A 185 -14.84 1.85 21.87
C LEU A 185 -14.67 0.77 20.80
N VAL A 186 -13.46 0.67 20.26
CA VAL A 186 -13.07 -0.31 19.25
C VAL A 186 -11.96 -1.21 19.80
N ARG A 187 -12.05 -2.47 19.55
CA ARG A 187 -11.07 -3.48 19.95
C ARG A 187 -10.68 -4.38 18.78
N ARG A 188 -11.67 -4.92 18.09
CA ARG A 188 -11.44 -5.78 16.93
C ARG A 188 -11.31 -4.94 15.68
N VAL A 189 -10.12 -4.99 15.06
CA VAL A 189 -9.77 -4.13 13.93
C VAL A 189 -9.50 -5.00 12.71
N ALA A 190 -10.20 -4.73 11.63
CA ALA A 190 -9.87 -5.23 10.30
C ALA A 190 -9.07 -4.15 9.56
N VAL A 191 -8.06 -4.55 8.80
CA VAL A 191 -7.24 -3.64 7.99
C VAL A 191 -7.01 -4.20 6.59
N CYS A 192 -6.90 -3.31 5.61
CA CYS A 192 -6.39 -3.61 4.27
C CYS A 192 -5.61 -2.39 3.78
N GLY A 193 -4.33 -2.53 3.44
CA GLY A 193 -3.59 -1.47 2.74
C GLY A 193 -4.12 -1.31 1.32
N GLY A 194 -4.05 -0.09 0.77
CA GLY A 194 -4.65 0.21 -0.52
C GLY A 194 -6.19 0.17 -0.51
N ALA A 195 -6.79 -0.03 -1.68
CA ALA A 195 -8.25 -0.02 -1.87
C ALA A 195 -8.91 -1.31 -1.35
N GLY A 196 -9.74 -1.19 -0.31
CA GLY A 196 -10.35 -2.32 0.35
C GLY A 196 -11.88 -2.36 0.33
N ASP A 197 -12.55 -1.60 -0.52
CA ASP A 197 -14.02 -1.56 -0.56
C ASP A 197 -14.66 -2.86 -1.07
N SER A 198 -13.90 -3.76 -1.66
CA SER A 198 -14.36 -5.11 -2.06
C SER A 198 -14.44 -6.10 -0.90
N LEU A 199 -13.88 -5.80 0.28
CA LEU A 199 -13.76 -6.72 1.43
C LEU A 199 -14.82 -6.50 2.52
N PHE A 200 -15.87 -5.76 2.26
CA PHE A 200 -16.90 -5.48 3.29
C PHE A 200 -17.62 -6.73 3.77
N ASP A 201 -17.75 -7.79 2.95
CA ASP A 201 -18.36 -9.05 3.38
C ASP A 201 -17.47 -9.78 4.40
N GLU A 202 -16.18 -9.83 4.15
CA GLU A 202 -15.17 -10.40 5.05
C GLU A 202 -15.07 -9.58 6.35
N VAL A 203 -15.14 -8.24 6.26
CA VAL A 203 -15.17 -7.36 7.43
C VAL A 203 -16.36 -7.67 8.31
N ARG A 204 -17.58 -7.78 7.73
CA ARG A 204 -18.77 -8.16 8.47
C ARG A 204 -18.68 -9.55 9.08
N ALA A 205 -18.18 -10.53 8.32
CA ALA A 205 -17.98 -11.88 8.79
C ALA A 205 -16.96 -11.98 9.94
N SER A 206 -15.98 -11.08 9.97
CA SER A 206 -14.99 -11.01 11.03
C SER A 206 -15.49 -10.39 12.33
N ALA A 207 -16.70 -9.77 12.33
CA ALA A 207 -17.25 -8.99 13.44
C ALA A 207 -16.27 -7.88 13.92
N ALA A 208 -15.59 -7.19 13.00
CA ALA A 208 -14.71 -6.09 13.34
C ALA A 208 -15.48 -4.85 13.80
N ASP A 209 -15.00 -4.19 14.87
CA ASP A 209 -15.57 -2.93 15.36
C ASP A 209 -15.24 -1.77 14.42
N VAL A 210 -14.09 -1.87 13.72
CA VAL A 210 -13.63 -0.86 12.79
C VAL A 210 -12.87 -1.49 11.62
N TYR A 211 -13.06 -0.92 10.43
CA TYR A 211 -12.32 -1.25 9.22
C TYR A 211 -11.41 -0.10 8.80
N VAL A 212 -10.12 -0.36 8.68
CA VAL A 212 -9.08 0.59 8.24
C VAL A 212 -8.63 0.20 6.84
N THR A 213 -8.79 1.09 5.87
CA THR A 213 -8.39 0.86 4.48
C THR A 213 -8.19 2.20 3.75
N ALA A 214 -8.13 2.18 2.41
CA ALA A 214 -8.07 3.37 1.58
C ALA A 214 -9.08 3.30 0.43
N ASP A 215 -9.24 4.41 -0.29
CA ASP A 215 -10.07 4.56 -1.50
C ASP A 215 -11.52 4.11 -1.34
N LEU A 216 -12.08 4.28 -0.14
CA LEU A 216 -13.49 3.96 0.08
C LEU A 216 -14.39 4.83 -0.80
N ARG A 217 -15.06 4.20 -1.76
CA ARG A 217 -16.06 4.84 -2.61
C ARG A 217 -17.33 5.16 -1.82
N HIS A 218 -18.06 6.20 -2.27
CA HIS A 218 -19.25 6.69 -1.57
C HIS A 218 -20.28 5.59 -1.26
N HIS A 219 -20.74 4.84 -2.27
CA HIS A 219 -21.80 3.87 -2.07
C HIS A 219 -21.41 2.71 -1.15
N PRO A 220 -20.28 2.00 -1.34
CA PRO A 220 -19.87 0.94 -0.40
C PRO A 220 -19.72 1.43 1.03
N ALA A 221 -19.12 2.62 1.23
CA ALA A 221 -18.97 3.20 2.57
C ALA A 221 -20.31 3.60 3.19
N SER A 222 -21.20 4.23 2.41
CA SER A 222 -22.55 4.63 2.86
C SER A 222 -23.38 3.42 3.22
N GLU A 223 -23.43 2.39 2.38
CA GLU A 223 -24.18 1.16 2.61
C GLU A 223 -23.66 0.39 3.85
N ALA A 224 -22.33 0.33 4.03
CA ALA A 224 -21.74 -0.27 5.22
C ALA A 224 -22.15 0.48 6.49
N ARG A 225 -22.20 1.81 6.47
CA ARG A 225 -22.61 2.65 7.61
C ARG A 225 -24.11 2.57 7.86
N GLU A 226 -24.94 2.57 6.83
CA GLU A 226 -26.39 2.37 7.00
C GLU A 226 -26.71 1.00 7.60
N ALA A 227 -26.01 -0.05 7.16
CA ALA A 227 -26.15 -1.39 7.75
C ALA A 227 -25.72 -1.42 9.23
N ALA A 228 -24.62 -0.73 9.57
CA ALA A 228 -24.11 -0.61 10.94
C ALA A 228 -25.05 0.17 11.88
N LEU A 229 -25.89 1.08 11.35
CA LEU A 229 -26.83 1.90 12.09
C LEU A 229 -28.26 1.37 12.02
N GLY A 230 -28.49 0.27 11.32
CA GLY A 230 -29.80 -0.33 11.12
C GLY A 230 -30.42 -0.89 12.41
N PRO A 231 -31.71 -1.31 12.37
CA PRO A 231 -32.40 -1.85 13.55
C PRO A 231 -31.70 -3.07 14.14
N GLY A 232 -31.28 -2.97 15.40
CA GLY A 232 -30.61 -4.05 16.14
C GLY A 232 -29.10 -4.14 15.89
N ALA A 233 -28.52 -3.24 15.10
CA ALA A 233 -27.08 -3.11 14.92
C ALA A 233 -26.47 -2.27 16.07
N ASP A 234 -25.17 -2.41 16.27
CA ASP A 234 -24.40 -1.80 17.38
C ASP A 234 -23.52 -0.64 16.91
N GLY A 235 -23.63 -0.19 15.65
CA GLY A 235 -22.85 0.88 15.08
C GLY A 235 -21.54 0.43 14.39
N THR A 236 -21.30 -0.89 14.31
CA THR A 236 -20.09 -1.47 13.72
C THR A 236 -20.34 -2.09 12.33
N PRO A 237 -19.32 -2.08 11.43
CA PRO A 237 -18.02 -1.47 11.63
C PRO A 237 -18.05 0.06 11.50
N CYS A 238 -17.23 0.75 12.29
CA CYS A 238 -16.76 2.08 11.96
C CYS A 238 -15.77 2.01 10.79
N LEU A 239 -15.52 3.13 10.09
CA LEU A 239 -14.60 3.16 8.97
C LEU A 239 -13.49 4.18 9.21
N VAL A 240 -12.26 3.81 8.87
CA VAL A 240 -11.10 4.71 8.81
C VAL A 240 -10.51 4.58 7.41
N ASP A 241 -10.51 5.68 6.67
CA ASP A 241 -10.09 5.75 5.29
C ASP A 241 -8.80 6.58 5.20
N LEU A 242 -7.69 5.91 4.88
CA LEU A 242 -6.36 6.49 4.72
C LEU A 242 -6.16 6.95 3.27
N SER A 243 -5.08 7.69 2.98
CA SER A 243 -4.60 7.82 1.61
C SER A 243 -4.06 6.46 1.14
N HIS A 244 -4.36 6.09 -0.10
CA HIS A 244 -3.88 4.86 -0.75
C HIS A 244 -2.35 4.75 -0.60
N PHE A 245 -1.62 5.71 -1.19
CA PHE A 245 -0.17 5.82 -1.07
C PHE A 245 0.33 5.68 0.37
N ALA A 246 -0.29 6.42 1.31
CA ALA A 246 0.20 6.48 2.68
C ALA A 246 -0.01 5.16 3.44
N SER A 247 -1.08 4.42 3.15
CA SER A 247 -1.35 3.11 3.75
C SER A 247 -0.32 2.05 3.30
N GLU A 248 0.10 2.09 2.05
CA GLU A 248 1.05 1.14 1.46
C GLU A 248 2.50 1.52 1.73
N TRP A 249 2.80 2.83 1.84
CA TRP A 249 4.13 3.30 2.21
C TRP A 249 4.64 2.68 3.51
N LEU A 250 3.76 2.36 4.45
CA LEU A 250 4.10 1.70 5.72
C LEU A 250 4.86 0.38 5.53
N TRP A 251 4.64 -0.31 4.43
CA TRP A 251 5.33 -1.56 4.12
C TRP A 251 6.76 -1.34 3.60
N LEU A 252 7.05 -0.24 2.92
CA LEU A 252 8.33 -0.06 2.24
C LEU A 252 9.55 -0.25 3.17
N PRO A 253 9.60 0.33 4.38
CA PRO A 253 10.72 0.08 5.32
C PRO A 253 10.82 -1.39 5.75
N VAL A 254 9.69 -2.06 5.91
CA VAL A 254 9.62 -3.47 6.31
C VAL A 254 10.13 -4.37 5.18
N GLY A 255 9.62 -4.16 3.96
CA GLY A 255 10.04 -4.89 2.78
C GLY A 255 11.51 -4.69 2.45
N ALA A 256 11.99 -3.44 2.52
CA ALA A 256 13.40 -3.11 2.31
C ALA A 256 14.32 -3.80 3.32
N ALA A 257 13.94 -3.83 4.59
CA ALA A 257 14.70 -4.53 5.63
C ALA A 257 14.72 -6.05 5.39
N ALA A 258 13.56 -6.63 5.08
CA ALA A 258 13.43 -8.07 4.81
C ALA A 258 14.28 -8.52 3.62
N LEU A 259 14.25 -7.76 2.51
CA LEU A 259 15.07 -8.08 1.33
C LEU A 259 16.58 -7.93 1.62
N ARG A 260 16.98 -6.87 2.32
CA ARG A 260 18.38 -6.70 2.73
C ARG A 260 18.86 -7.86 3.59
N GLU A 261 18.07 -8.30 4.57
CA GLU A 261 18.40 -9.44 5.44
C GLU A 261 18.48 -10.76 4.66
N ALA A 262 17.54 -11.00 3.74
CA ALA A 262 17.54 -12.18 2.88
C ALA A 262 18.77 -12.25 1.97
N LEU A 263 19.21 -11.11 1.42
CA LEU A 263 20.43 -11.01 0.61
C LEU A 263 21.68 -11.17 1.47
N ALA A 264 21.73 -10.58 2.66
CA ALA A 264 22.85 -10.72 3.59
C ALA A 264 23.02 -12.18 4.06
N ALA A 265 21.92 -12.91 4.31
CA ALA A 265 21.95 -14.33 4.64
C ALA A 265 22.52 -15.21 3.49
N ARG A 266 22.50 -14.73 2.25
CA ARG A 266 23.10 -15.36 1.08
C ARG A 266 24.54 -14.90 0.82
N GLY A 267 25.09 -14.02 1.69
CA GLY A 267 26.46 -13.51 1.60
C GLY A 267 26.61 -12.28 0.69
N HIS A 268 25.53 -11.60 0.34
CA HIS A 268 25.55 -10.40 -0.47
C HIS A 268 25.40 -9.14 0.39
N ASP A 269 26.22 -8.13 0.11
CA ASP A 269 26.12 -6.79 0.70
C ASP A 269 25.51 -5.85 -0.36
N VAL A 270 24.23 -5.49 -0.18
CA VAL A 270 23.45 -4.66 -1.10
C VAL A 270 22.87 -3.48 -0.34
N GLU A 271 23.04 -2.29 -0.88
CA GLU A 271 22.40 -1.08 -0.35
C GLU A 271 20.91 -1.10 -0.69
N VAL A 272 20.06 -1.05 0.32
CA VAL A 272 18.59 -1.06 0.15
C VAL A 272 18.01 0.16 0.83
N GLU A 273 17.44 1.05 0.06
CA GLU A 273 16.87 2.31 0.50
C GLU A 273 15.37 2.38 0.22
N VAL A 274 14.69 3.31 0.88
CA VAL A 274 13.27 3.63 0.67
C VAL A 274 13.15 5.04 0.14
N SER A 275 12.42 5.21 -0.96
CA SER A 275 12.12 6.50 -1.53
C SER A 275 11.36 7.39 -0.54
N VAL A 276 11.79 8.63 -0.44
CA VAL A 276 11.09 9.68 0.31
C VAL A 276 10.17 10.51 -0.58
N ARG A 277 10.05 10.16 -1.87
CA ARG A 277 9.14 10.83 -2.79
C ARG A 277 7.71 10.47 -2.47
N ARG A 278 6.87 11.49 -2.38
CA ARG A 278 5.44 11.30 -2.22
C ARG A 278 4.80 11.18 -3.60
N SER A 279 4.38 9.97 -3.95
CA SER A 279 3.66 9.70 -5.21
C SER A 279 2.13 9.80 -5.07
N ASP A 280 1.61 10.18 -3.88
CA ASP A 280 0.20 10.53 -3.71
C ASP A 280 -0.19 11.62 -4.72
N PRO A 281 -1.24 11.42 -5.54
CA PRO A 281 -1.57 12.33 -6.65
C PRO A 281 -2.18 13.67 -6.21
N TRP A 282 -2.53 13.81 -4.92
CA TRP A 282 -3.21 14.99 -4.39
C TRP A 282 -2.22 15.95 -3.72
N ASP A 283 -2.11 17.18 -4.24
CA ASP A 283 -1.17 18.18 -3.74
C ASP A 283 -1.67 18.87 -2.47
N PHE A 284 -2.94 19.28 -2.45
CA PHE A 284 -3.55 19.97 -1.32
C PHE A 284 -5.05 19.71 -1.23
N ARG A 285 -5.62 20.00 -0.06
CA ARG A 285 -7.06 19.92 0.23
C ARG A 285 -7.56 21.30 0.64
N VAL A 286 -8.77 21.64 0.20
CA VAL A 286 -9.52 22.81 0.67
C VAL A 286 -10.65 22.33 1.57
N ASP A 287 -10.64 22.74 2.82
CA ASP A 287 -11.69 22.38 3.77
C ASP A 287 -12.98 23.17 3.51
N SER A 288 -14.13 22.50 3.60
CA SER A 288 -15.43 23.18 3.54
C SER A 288 -15.63 24.04 4.77
N PRO A 289 -16.12 25.27 4.63
CA PRO A 289 -16.26 26.20 5.76
C PRO A 289 -17.34 25.81 6.78
N SER A 290 -18.22 24.86 6.45
CA SER A 290 -19.29 24.34 7.32
C SER A 290 -19.55 22.87 7.04
N ALA A 291 -19.80 22.10 8.11
CA ALA A 291 -20.28 20.73 8.01
C ALA A 291 -21.80 20.64 7.67
N ALA A 292 -22.52 21.74 7.67
CA ALA A 292 -23.95 21.78 7.32
C ALA A 292 -24.14 21.75 5.82
N VAL A 293 -25.08 20.91 5.36
CA VAL A 293 -25.56 20.96 3.97
C VAL A 293 -26.23 22.31 3.73
N PRO A 294 -25.79 23.11 2.72
CA PRO A 294 -26.45 24.37 2.40
C PRO A 294 -27.92 24.14 2.07
N GLU A 295 -28.81 25.00 2.56
CA GLU A 295 -30.19 24.96 2.11
C GLU A 295 -30.26 25.20 0.59
N PRO A 296 -31.04 24.39 -0.15
CA PRO A 296 -31.18 24.62 -1.58
C PRO A 296 -31.78 26.01 -1.83
N ALA A 297 -31.15 26.77 -2.71
CA ALA A 297 -31.72 28.05 -3.14
C ALA A 297 -33.08 27.80 -3.75
N VAL A 298 -34.14 28.28 -3.11
CA VAL A 298 -35.50 28.22 -3.68
C VAL A 298 -35.51 29.16 -4.90
N PRO A 299 -35.82 28.67 -6.10
CA PRO A 299 -35.96 29.55 -7.23
C PRO A 299 -37.04 30.61 -6.93
N THR A 300 -36.67 31.87 -6.92
CA THR A 300 -37.66 32.95 -6.82
C THR A 300 -38.56 32.82 -8.03
N ALA A 301 -39.84 32.52 -7.83
CA ALA A 301 -40.81 32.50 -8.87
C ALA A 301 -40.73 33.86 -9.58
N GLY A 302 -40.33 33.83 -10.88
CA GLY A 302 -40.30 35.04 -11.69
C GLY A 302 -41.67 35.70 -11.66
N GLY A 303 -41.70 36.94 -11.24
CA GLY A 303 -42.94 37.75 -11.31
C GLY A 303 -43.44 37.81 -12.75
N PRO A 304 -44.76 37.93 -12.96
CA PRO A 304 -45.35 38.00 -14.30
C PRO A 304 -44.83 39.26 -15.02
N ALA A 305 -44.47 39.03 -16.30
CA ALA A 305 -44.13 40.10 -17.25
C ALA A 305 -45.33 40.92 -17.63
#